data_7fed8c93402807585a53b19747179ffd
#
_entry.id   7fed8c93402807585a53b19747179ffd
#
_cell.length_a   1.000
_cell.length_b   1.000
_cell.length_c   1.000
_cell.angle_alpha   90.00
_cell.angle_beta   90.00
_cell.angle_gamma   90.00
#
_symmetry.space_group_name_H-M   'P 1'
#
loop_
_entity.id
_entity.type
_entity.pdbx_description
1 polymer ?
#
loop_
_entity_poly.entity_id
_entity_poly.type
_entity_poly.pdbx_seq_one_letter_code
_entity_poly.pdbx_strand_id
1 'polypeptide(L)'
;MTRLTALTLAVAATCALGAQAPAAPLDWNALRTEVLDRYRALVRIDSTAGRETLVVNYLKQVLEAEGIPTQTFALDPARANLVARIKGTGSKRPLLILAHTDVVGVQREKWPVDPFGAVIKDGYIWGRGTKDDKPVLAANLMTMLLLKRRGVTLDRDVIFLAESGEEADTTGVGINFMVREHFDAIDAEFAMTEGGGATIVGSRVSRVNLGTAEKLPVRARLVATGTAGHGSVPRLDNPLLHLAAALDKVGRWQTPMRLNDTTRTYFERLVPLSSPERAAIYRTLLDPKASPAAMANAQSYLQEHEPSSYSILRTSVVPTLLKAGVGANVIPSEAEATLDIRALPGEDVERFYARMTEIIGDPAVKVVPIPPSRPPSPASRIDTDLYRVLEDVARRMNPGAAVLPSMSTGASDQAQLRARGIQSYGIGPASTEEDSLNYPAHGDVERLAESSLYPFVEFVWNVVNEIAARK
;
A
#
# COMPACT_ATOMS: atom_id res chain seq x y z
N MET A 1 56.94 61.95 32.89
CA MET A 1 56.76 60.52 32.46
C MET A 1 55.40 60.01 32.92
N THR A 2 54.40 60.17 32.09
CA THR A 2 53.03 59.88 32.43
C THR A 2 52.64 58.59 31.71
N ARG A 3 52.28 57.50 32.43
CA ARG A 3 51.84 56.25 31.90
C ARG A 3 50.32 56.27 31.67
N LEU A 4 49.89 56.17 30.41
CA LEU A 4 48.49 55.91 30.06
C LEU A 4 48.20 54.39 30.19
N THR A 5 47.24 54.07 31.03
CA THR A 5 46.66 52.71 31.12
C THR A 5 45.44 52.63 30.21
N ALA A 6 45.51 51.81 29.17
CA ALA A 6 44.36 51.51 28.29
C ALA A 6 43.47 50.46 28.93
N LEU A 7 42.22 50.81 29.17
CA LEU A 7 41.17 49.87 29.65
C LEU A 7 40.44 49.23 28.46
N THR A 8 40.64 47.92 28.25
CA THR A 8 40.00 47.21 27.21
C THR A 8 38.63 46.67 27.74
N LEU A 9 37.54 47.25 27.23
CA LEU A 9 36.18 46.74 27.51
C LEU A 9 35.90 45.52 26.62
N ALA A 10 35.78 44.32 27.21
CA ALA A 10 35.29 43.13 26.54
C ALA A 10 33.75 43.10 26.60
N VAL A 11 33.10 43.31 25.45
CA VAL A 11 31.67 43.14 25.30
C VAL A 11 31.39 41.65 25.06
N ALA A 12 30.90 40.97 26.08
CA ALA A 12 30.39 39.60 25.95
C ALA A 12 28.98 39.65 25.31
N ALA A 13 28.88 39.28 24.02
CA ALA A 13 27.61 39.05 23.36
C ALA A 13 27.04 37.72 23.84
N THR A 14 26.11 37.77 24.78
CA THR A 14 25.28 36.60 25.13
C THR A 14 24.27 36.36 24.01
N CYS A 15 24.53 35.38 23.15
CA CYS A 15 23.50 34.82 22.27
C CYS A 15 22.45 34.13 23.15
N ALA A 16 21.34 34.80 23.45
CA ALA A 16 20.16 34.20 24.00
C ALA A 16 19.60 33.24 22.91
N LEU A 17 19.76 31.94 23.08
CA LEU A 17 18.98 30.93 22.38
C LEU A 17 17.52 31.10 22.83
N GLY A 18 16.79 31.96 22.11
CA GLY A 18 15.34 32.10 22.31
C GLY A 18 14.68 30.76 22.03
N ALA A 19 14.10 30.14 23.07
CA ALA A 19 13.16 29.05 22.89
C ALA A 19 12.04 29.58 21.99
N GLN A 20 11.94 29.05 20.77
CA GLN A 20 10.90 29.45 19.84
C GLN A 20 9.56 29.05 20.45
N ALA A 21 8.66 30.00 20.65
CA ALA A 21 7.33 29.73 21.17
C ALA A 21 6.65 28.64 20.29
N PRO A 22 5.91 27.70 20.88
CA PRO A 22 5.23 26.69 20.11
C PRO A 22 4.35 27.38 19.06
N ALA A 23 4.51 26.98 17.79
CA ALA A 23 3.74 27.55 16.70
C ALA A 23 2.25 27.34 16.96
N ALA A 24 1.43 28.39 16.75
CA ALA A 24 -0.03 28.30 16.94
C ALA A 24 -0.63 27.10 16.19
N PRO A 25 -1.66 26.44 16.71
CA PRO A 25 -2.35 25.35 16.02
C PRO A 25 -2.73 25.75 14.60
N LEU A 26 -2.77 24.78 13.66
CA LEU A 26 -3.25 25.03 12.30
C LEU A 26 -4.76 25.25 12.31
N ASP A 27 -5.21 26.26 11.58
CA ASP A 27 -6.63 26.43 11.24
C ASP A 27 -6.97 25.54 10.03
N TRP A 28 -7.39 24.32 10.28
CA TRP A 28 -7.77 23.37 9.25
C TRP A 28 -8.96 23.83 8.42
N ASN A 29 -9.85 24.67 8.97
CA ASN A 29 -10.96 25.21 8.21
C ASN A 29 -10.47 26.19 7.14
N ALA A 30 -9.51 27.04 7.48
CA ALA A 30 -8.90 27.96 6.51
C ALA A 30 -8.14 27.22 5.40
N LEU A 31 -7.61 26.02 5.67
CA LEU A 31 -6.87 25.22 4.70
C LEU A 31 -7.74 24.40 3.75
N ARG A 32 -9.02 24.22 4.05
CA ARG A 32 -9.93 23.35 3.24
C ARG A 32 -9.93 23.68 1.76
N THR A 33 -10.03 24.95 1.41
CA THR A 33 -10.05 25.38 0.00
C THR A 33 -8.76 24.97 -0.71
N GLU A 34 -7.59 25.26 -0.11
CA GLU A 34 -6.32 24.88 -0.73
C GLU A 34 -6.17 23.35 -0.85
N VAL A 35 -6.49 22.59 0.19
CA VAL A 35 -6.48 21.12 0.16
C VAL A 35 -7.34 20.58 -0.99
N LEU A 36 -8.57 21.08 -1.11
CA LEU A 36 -9.49 20.65 -2.15
C LEU A 36 -8.98 21.02 -3.56
N ASP A 37 -8.46 22.23 -3.73
CA ASP A 37 -7.96 22.71 -5.02
C ASP A 37 -6.73 21.91 -5.45
N ARG A 38 -5.77 21.63 -4.54
CA ARG A 38 -4.60 20.80 -4.82
C ARG A 38 -4.99 19.37 -5.19
N TYR A 39 -5.89 18.78 -4.42
CA TYR A 39 -6.38 17.43 -4.69
C TYR A 39 -7.12 17.35 -6.03
N ARG A 40 -8.04 18.28 -6.31
CA ARG A 40 -8.76 18.32 -7.59
C ARG A 40 -7.83 18.58 -8.78
N ALA A 41 -6.79 19.38 -8.60
CA ALA A 41 -5.78 19.58 -9.65
C ALA A 41 -5.07 18.28 -9.99
N LEU A 42 -4.71 17.47 -8.98
CA LEU A 42 -4.12 16.14 -9.18
C LEU A 42 -5.09 15.17 -9.89
N VAL A 43 -6.37 15.13 -9.45
CA VAL A 43 -7.38 14.24 -10.06
C VAL A 43 -7.65 14.61 -11.52
N ARG A 44 -7.55 15.90 -11.89
CA ARG A 44 -7.77 16.38 -13.28
C ARG A 44 -6.65 16.00 -14.23
N ILE A 45 -5.50 15.57 -13.73
CA ILE A 45 -4.41 15.11 -14.58
C ILE A 45 -4.67 13.64 -14.93
N ASP A 46 -4.90 13.37 -16.22
CA ASP A 46 -4.88 12.01 -16.75
C ASP A 46 -3.44 11.49 -16.69
N SER A 47 -3.15 10.70 -15.67
CA SER A 47 -1.84 10.09 -15.42
C SER A 47 -1.87 8.57 -15.61
N THR A 48 -2.69 8.09 -16.54
CA THR A 48 -2.58 6.72 -17.01
C THR A 48 -1.16 6.43 -17.51
N ALA A 49 -0.75 5.16 -17.46
CA ALA A 49 0.62 4.73 -17.76
C ALA A 49 1.22 5.40 -19.01
N GLY A 50 2.40 6.00 -18.86
CA GLY A 50 3.07 6.80 -19.89
C GLY A 50 2.76 8.31 -19.84
N ARG A 51 2.08 8.80 -18.80
CA ARG A 51 1.73 10.22 -18.60
C ARG A 51 2.05 10.74 -17.21
N GLU A 52 2.72 9.97 -16.39
CA GLU A 52 3.00 10.26 -14.98
C GLU A 52 3.80 11.55 -14.80
N THR A 53 4.66 11.89 -15.77
CA THR A 53 5.44 13.15 -15.77
C THR A 53 4.56 14.40 -15.72
N LEU A 54 3.29 14.34 -16.14
CA LEU A 54 2.36 15.47 -16.00
C LEU A 54 2.08 15.79 -14.54
N VAL A 55 1.91 14.77 -13.69
CA VAL A 55 1.75 14.94 -12.24
C VAL A 55 3.04 15.46 -11.62
N VAL A 56 4.18 14.87 -11.99
CA VAL A 56 5.51 15.30 -11.53
C VAL A 56 5.75 16.78 -11.83
N ASN A 57 5.41 17.25 -13.04
CA ASN A 57 5.56 18.65 -13.42
C ASN A 57 4.67 19.59 -12.58
N TYR A 58 3.43 19.19 -12.29
CA TYR A 58 2.55 19.93 -11.40
C TYR A 58 3.12 20.02 -9.97
N LEU A 59 3.53 18.90 -9.41
CA LEU A 59 4.12 18.85 -8.05
C LEU A 59 5.40 19.68 -7.98
N LYS A 60 6.27 19.57 -8.98
CA LYS A 60 7.51 20.34 -9.10
C LYS A 60 7.21 21.84 -9.07
N GLN A 61 6.31 22.29 -9.92
CA GLN A 61 5.92 23.71 -9.98
C GLN A 61 5.43 24.22 -8.62
N VAL A 62 4.57 23.46 -7.93
CA VAL A 62 4.02 23.87 -6.63
C VAL A 62 5.09 23.91 -5.55
N LEU A 63 5.93 22.88 -5.46
CA LEU A 63 6.99 22.78 -4.43
C LEU A 63 8.07 23.83 -4.62
N GLU A 64 8.54 24.04 -5.86
CA GLU A 64 9.57 25.01 -6.16
C GLU A 64 9.09 26.48 -5.96
N ALA A 65 7.80 26.75 -6.23
CA ALA A 65 7.21 28.06 -5.92
C ALA A 65 7.23 28.42 -4.42
N GLU A 66 7.22 27.40 -3.55
CA GLU A 66 7.37 27.54 -2.08
C GLU A 66 8.85 27.45 -1.63
N GLY A 67 9.80 27.39 -2.57
CA GLY A 67 11.23 27.26 -2.27
C GLY A 67 11.62 25.91 -1.66
N ILE A 68 10.89 24.84 -2.00
CA ILE A 68 11.25 23.47 -1.67
C ILE A 68 11.97 22.87 -2.88
N PRO A 69 13.27 22.53 -2.77
CA PRO A 69 14.03 22.00 -3.90
C PRO A 69 13.53 20.61 -4.29
N THR A 70 13.50 20.36 -5.60
CA THR A 70 13.10 19.08 -6.17
C THR A 70 14.20 18.48 -7.06
N GLN A 71 14.20 17.16 -7.15
CA GLN A 71 14.99 16.38 -8.11
C GLN A 71 14.06 15.46 -8.89
N THR A 72 14.32 15.31 -10.17
CA THR A 72 13.54 14.43 -11.05
C THR A 72 14.44 13.29 -11.56
N PHE A 73 13.94 12.06 -11.45
CA PHE A 73 14.62 10.85 -11.88
C PHE A 73 13.74 10.13 -12.90
N ALA A 74 14.26 9.81 -14.06
CA ALA A 74 13.48 9.20 -15.14
C ALA A 74 14.29 8.17 -15.92
N LEU A 75 13.84 6.93 -15.92
CA LEU A 75 14.28 5.90 -16.85
C LEU A 75 13.56 6.08 -18.21
N ASP A 76 12.28 6.47 -18.14
CA ASP A 76 11.47 6.91 -19.27
C ASP A 76 11.05 8.37 -19.02
N PRO A 77 11.36 9.33 -19.93
CA PRO A 77 11.00 10.75 -19.75
C PRO A 77 9.50 11.01 -19.55
N ALA A 78 8.61 10.15 -20.03
CA ALA A 78 7.17 10.27 -19.85
C ALA A 78 6.69 9.76 -18.47
N ARG A 79 7.57 9.04 -17.77
CA ARG A 79 7.29 8.31 -16.52
C ARG A 79 8.30 8.65 -15.43
N ALA A 80 8.45 9.94 -15.16
CA ALA A 80 9.42 10.45 -14.20
C ALA A 80 8.97 10.30 -12.75
N ASN A 81 9.94 10.20 -11.86
CA ASN A 81 9.76 10.23 -10.40
C ASN A 81 10.28 11.58 -9.86
N LEU A 82 9.64 12.12 -8.83
CA LEU A 82 10.06 13.37 -8.19
C LEU A 82 10.42 13.11 -6.72
N VAL A 83 11.58 13.62 -6.32
CA VAL A 83 12.01 13.67 -4.92
C VAL A 83 12.07 15.12 -4.48
N ALA A 84 11.39 15.46 -3.38
CA ALA A 84 11.54 16.71 -2.67
C ALA A 84 12.01 16.43 -1.24
N ARG A 85 12.90 17.28 -0.69
CA ARG A 85 13.49 17.05 0.63
C ARG A 85 13.53 18.33 1.46
N ILE A 86 12.93 18.28 2.65
CA ILE A 86 13.11 19.29 3.69
C ILE A 86 14.14 18.77 4.69
N LYS A 87 15.22 19.51 4.85
CA LYS A 87 16.33 19.11 5.71
C LYS A 87 15.99 19.31 7.18
N GLY A 88 16.35 18.31 7.99
CA GLY A 88 16.39 18.39 9.43
C GLY A 88 17.82 18.57 9.96
N THR A 89 17.99 18.43 11.27
CA THR A 89 19.31 18.49 11.93
C THR A 89 20.19 17.28 11.62
N GLY A 90 19.61 16.20 11.11
CA GLY A 90 20.29 14.93 10.88
C GLY A 90 20.55 14.12 12.16
N SER A 91 19.93 14.48 13.28
CA SER A 91 20.07 13.72 14.54
C SER A 91 19.35 12.36 14.50
N LYS A 92 18.40 12.20 13.57
CA LYS A 92 17.69 10.94 13.29
C LYS A 92 17.73 10.66 11.78
N ARG A 93 17.63 9.38 11.42
CA ARG A 93 17.51 8.98 10.02
C ARG A 93 16.22 9.53 9.39
N PRO A 94 16.19 9.78 8.06
CA PRO A 94 15.06 10.39 7.37
C PRO A 94 13.73 9.65 7.54
N LEU A 95 12.63 10.39 7.30
CA LEU A 95 11.29 9.87 7.03
C LEU A 95 10.99 10.03 5.55
N LEU A 96 10.53 8.97 4.89
CA LEU A 96 10.02 8.99 3.53
C LEU A 96 8.49 9.02 3.56
N ILE A 97 7.89 9.97 2.87
CA ILE A 97 6.47 9.98 2.52
C ILE A 97 6.36 9.74 1.02
N LEU A 98 5.69 8.67 0.65
CA LEU A 98 5.65 8.17 -0.71
C LEU A 98 4.21 8.12 -1.22
N ALA A 99 4.00 8.38 -2.50
CA ALA A 99 2.74 8.10 -3.19
C ALA A 99 3.01 7.91 -4.69
N HIS A 100 2.23 7.05 -5.34
CA HIS A 100 2.36 6.87 -6.77
C HIS A 100 1.55 7.91 -7.56
N THR A 101 2.00 8.20 -8.78
CA THR A 101 1.43 9.25 -9.64
C THR A 101 0.50 8.70 -10.71
N ASP A 102 0.72 7.46 -11.11
CA ASP A 102 -0.08 6.79 -12.12
C ASP A 102 -1.47 6.38 -11.61
N VAL A 103 -2.33 6.09 -12.55
CA VAL A 103 -3.65 5.52 -12.31
C VAL A 103 -3.96 4.48 -13.39
N VAL A 104 -4.79 3.49 -13.05
CA VAL A 104 -5.28 2.52 -14.02
C VAL A 104 -6.16 3.19 -15.08
N GLY A 105 -6.27 2.56 -16.26
CA GLY A 105 -7.08 3.02 -17.37
C GLY A 105 -8.57 3.14 -17.03
N VAL A 106 -9.31 3.85 -17.88
CA VAL A 106 -10.74 4.08 -17.74
C VAL A 106 -11.51 3.65 -18.98
N GLN A 107 -12.74 3.14 -18.78
CA GLN A 107 -13.74 2.94 -19.82
C GLN A 107 -14.73 4.11 -19.72
N ARG A 108 -14.49 5.18 -20.50
CA ARG A 108 -15.21 6.49 -20.37
C ARG A 108 -16.73 6.34 -20.45
N GLU A 109 -17.21 5.38 -21.23
CA GLU A 109 -18.63 5.10 -21.43
C GLU A 109 -19.35 4.58 -20.17
N LYS A 110 -18.61 4.09 -19.20
CA LYS A 110 -19.16 3.62 -17.92
C LYS A 110 -19.23 4.71 -16.85
N TRP A 111 -18.61 5.88 -17.10
CA TRP A 111 -18.54 6.94 -16.11
C TRP A 111 -19.75 7.90 -16.23
N PRO A 112 -20.44 8.21 -15.12
CA PRO A 112 -21.54 9.18 -15.11
C PRO A 112 -21.07 10.64 -15.22
N VAL A 113 -19.76 10.87 -15.11
CA VAL A 113 -19.08 12.18 -15.21
C VAL A 113 -17.74 11.97 -15.93
N ASP A 114 -17.04 13.05 -16.31
CA ASP A 114 -15.66 12.91 -16.81
C ASP A 114 -14.75 12.31 -15.74
N PRO A 115 -14.10 11.17 -15.99
CA PRO A 115 -13.21 10.49 -15.03
C PRO A 115 -11.99 11.33 -14.61
N PHE A 116 -11.64 12.37 -15.37
CA PHE A 116 -10.59 13.34 -15.02
C PHE A 116 -11.15 14.76 -14.81
N GLY A 117 -12.48 14.89 -14.55
CA GLY A 117 -13.14 16.17 -14.26
C GLY A 117 -13.01 16.64 -12.81
N ALA A 118 -12.67 15.74 -11.88
CA ALA A 118 -12.75 16.00 -10.43
C ALA A 118 -14.07 16.63 -10.03
N VAL A 119 -15.18 16.07 -10.53
CA VAL A 119 -16.53 16.61 -10.37
C VAL A 119 -16.99 16.42 -8.93
N ILE A 120 -17.42 17.52 -8.28
CA ILE A 120 -18.05 17.43 -6.96
C ILE A 120 -19.55 17.24 -7.17
N LYS A 121 -20.07 16.12 -6.66
CA LYS A 121 -21.50 15.79 -6.75
C LYS A 121 -21.91 14.98 -5.53
N ASP A 122 -23.00 15.34 -4.89
CA ASP A 122 -23.60 14.65 -3.73
C ASP A 122 -22.62 14.43 -2.55
N GLY A 123 -21.73 15.41 -2.31
CA GLY A 123 -20.70 15.35 -1.25
C GLY A 123 -19.49 14.47 -1.57
N TYR A 124 -19.36 14.01 -2.81
CA TYR A 124 -18.25 13.21 -3.29
C TYR A 124 -17.47 13.92 -4.39
N ILE A 125 -16.19 13.66 -4.44
CA ILE A 125 -15.30 14.02 -5.54
C ILE A 125 -15.17 12.78 -6.42
N TRP A 126 -15.67 12.88 -7.65
CA TRP A 126 -15.68 11.80 -8.63
C TRP A 126 -14.49 11.94 -9.57
N GLY A 127 -13.78 10.84 -9.79
CA GLY A 127 -12.66 10.79 -10.72
C GLY A 127 -11.78 9.58 -10.51
N ARG A 128 -11.04 9.18 -11.53
CA ARG A 128 -10.02 8.12 -11.45
C ARG A 128 -8.86 8.59 -10.59
N GLY A 129 -8.39 7.75 -9.68
CA GLY A 129 -7.35 8.07 -8.71
C GLY A 129 -7.86 8.81 -7.47
N THR A 130 -9.19 8.95 -7.30
CA THR A 130 -9.73 9.63 -6.11
C THR A 130 -9.55 8.81 -4.82
N LYS A 131 -9.27 7.51 -4.93
CA LYS A 131 -8.88 6.66 -3.79
C LYS A 131 -7.44 6.20 -3.89
N ASP A 132 -6.97 5.99 -5.11
CA ASP A 132 -5.74 5.29 -5.45
C ASP A 132 -4.95 6.05 -6.53
N ASP A 133 -3.91 6.85 -6.22
CA ASP A 133 -3.40 7.18 -4.86
C ASP A 133 -3.29 8.72 -4.67
N LYS A 134 -4.11 9.50 -5.41
CA LYS A 134 -4.05 10.98 -5.37
C LYS A 134 -4.41 11.62 -4.02
N PRO A 135 -5.18 10.99 -3.11
CA PRO A 135 -5.33 11.50 -1.75
C PRO A 135 -4.02 11.52 -0.96
N VAL A 136 -3.18 10.47 -1.10
CA VAL A 136 -1.87 10.41 -0.43
C VAL A 136 -0.91 11.40 -1.06
N LEU A 137 -0.93 11.55 -2.40
CA LEU A 137 -0.17 12.62 -3.08
C LEU A 137 -0.54 14.02 -2.55
N ALA A 138 -1.84 14.31 -2.43
CA ALA A 138 -2.31 15.61 -1.93
C ALA A 138 -1.93 15.83 -0.47
N ALA A 139 -2.05 14.81 0.37
CA ALA A 139 -1.69 14.88 1.78
C ALA A 139 -0.17 15.08 1.97
N ASN A 140 0.65 14.37 1.20
CA ASN A 140 2.10 14.52 1.21
C ASN A 140 2.52 15.91 0.70
N LEU A 141 1.93 16.38 -0.40
CA LEU A 141 2.17 17.73 -0.91
C LEU A 141 1.84 18.80 0.14
N MET A 142 0.63 18.77 0.71
CA MET A 142 0.22 19.72 1.74
C MET A 142 1.11 19.67 2.97
N THR A 143 1.53 18.48 3.38
CA THR A 143 2.48 18.31 4.49
C THR A 143 3.82 19.00 4.21
N MET A 144 4.39 18.83 3.03
CA MET A 144 5.63 19.52 2.63
C MET A 144 5.46 21.04 2.63
N LEU A 145 4.35 21.55 2.07
CA LEU A 145 4.05 22.99 2.06
C LEU A 145 3.92 23.56 3.47
N LEU A 146 3.20 22.87 4.34
CA LEU A 146 2.98 23.29 5.73
C LEU A 146 4.26 23.26 6.56
N LEU A 147 5.10 22.23 6.41
CA LEU A 147 6.41 22.17 7.08
C LEU A 147 7.27 23.38 6.68
N LYS A 148 7.31 23.72 5.40
CA LYS A 148 8.08 24.84 4.88
C LYS A 148 7.56 26.18 5.36
N ARG A 149 6.26 26.44 5.20
CA ARG A 149 5.60 27.71 5.56
C ARG A 149 5.70 28.02 7.05
N ARG A 150 5.63 26.98 7.89
CA ARG A 150 5.72 27.12 9.34
C ARG A 150 7.16 27.17 9.86
N GLY A 151 8.14 26.90 9.02
CA GLY A 151 9.55 26.85 9.43
C GLY A 151 9.80 25.81 10.53
N VAL A 152 9.14 24.65 10.46
CA VAL A 152 9.27 23.61 11.51
C VAL A 152 10.71 23.14 11.57
N THR A 153 11.32 23.24 12.75
CA THR A 153 12.65 22.64 13.00
C THR A 153 12.49 21.12 13.11
N LEU A 154 13.21 20.38 12.27
CA LEU A 154 13.09 18.93 12.17
C LEU A 154 14.33 18.23 12.76
N ASP A 155 14.13 17.10 13.44
CA ASP A 155 15.21 16.21 13.89
C ASP A 155 15.74 15.32 12.76
N ARG A 156 14.91 15.04 11.77
CA ARG A 156 15.18 14.19 10.61
C ARG A 156 14.76 14.89 9.31
N ASP A 157 15.40 14.53 8.21
CA ASP A 157 14.92 14.96 6.90
C ASP A 157 13.53 14.36 6.65
N VAL A 158 12.65 15.12 6.02
CA VAL A 158 11.41 14.62 5.44
C VAL A 158 11.58 14.59 3.93
N ILE A 159 11.46 13.41 3.35
CA ILE A 159 11.60 13.14 1.92
C ILE A 159 10.22 12.84 1.36
N PHE A 160 9.80 13.56 0.33
CA PHE A 160 8.62 13.23 -0.45
C PHE A 160 9.05 12.61 -1.78
N LEU A 161 8.64 11.37 -2.02
CA LEU A 161 8.76 10.69 -3.30
C LEU A 161 7.38 10.59 -3.95
N ALA A 162 7.21 11.24 -5.11
CA ALA A 162 6.08 10.99 -6.00
C ALA A 162 6.61 10.13 -7.15
N GLU A 163 6.19 8.87 -7.19
CA GLU A 163 6.77 7.89 -8.09
C GLU A 163 5.81 7.43 -9.16
N SER A 164 6.32 6.78 -10.20
CA SER A 164 5.59 6.32 -11.36
C SER A 164 5.50 4.81 -11.40
N GLY A 165 4.42 4.25 -11.98
CA GLY A 165 4.38 2.86 -12.39
C GLY A 165 4.08 1.85 -11.30
N GLU A 166 3.42 2.21 -10.22
CA GLU A 166 2.94 1.27 -9.22
C GLU A 166 1.92 0.28 -9.80
N GLU A 167 0.94 0.82 -10.54
CA GLU A 167 -0.25 0.12 -10.99
C GLU A 167 0.00 -0.92 -12.10
N ALA A 168 0.92 -0.65 -12.99
CA ALA A 168 1.14 -1.49 -14.16
C ALA A 168 2.60 -1.50 -14.63
N ASP A 169 3.57 -1.38 -13.72
CA ASP A 169 4.96 -1.31 -14.13
C ASP A 169 5.53 -2.69 -14.45
N THR A 170 5.62 -2.99 -15.75
CA THR A 170 6.44 -4.09 -16.28
C THR A 170 7.86 -3.66 -16.67
N THR A 171 8.17 -2.35 -16.57
CA THR A 171 9.42 -1.75 -17.05
C THR A 171 10.37 -1.33 -15.93
N GLY A 172 9.87 -1.28 -14.68
CA GLY A 172 10.66 -0.93 -13.51
C GLY A 172 11.04 0.55 -13.44
N VAL A 173 10.18 1.47 -13.89
CA VAL A 173 10.45 2.92 -13.97
C VAL A 173 10.25 3.66 -12.64
N GLY A 174 9.46 3.09 -11.70
CA GLY A 174 9.13 3.67 -10.41
C GLY A 174 10.06 3.22 -9.28
N ILE A 175 9.49 2.66 -8.22
CA ILE A 175 10.24 2.29 -7.02
C ILE A 175 11.39 1.32 -7.31
N ASN A 176 11.24 0.41 -8.27
CA ASN A 176 12.31 -0.50 -8.66
C ASN A 176 13.53 0.24 -9.21
N PHE A 177 13.32 1.28 -10.03
CA PHE A 177 14.37 2.16 -10.54
C PHE A 177 15.00 2.97 -9.41
N MET A 178 14.19 3.58 -8.57
CA MET A 178 14.66 4.39 -7.44
C MET A 178 15.50 3.55 -6.46
N VAL A 179 15.06 2.34 -6.13
CA VAL A 179 15.78 1.45 -5.21
C VAL A 179 17.07 0.90 -5.83
N ARG A 180 17.09 0.66 -7.14
CA ARG A 180 18.24 0.10 -7.84
C ARG A 180 19.33 1.14 -8.09
N GLU A 181 18.97 2.35 -8.53
CA GLU A 181 19.92 3.33 -9.08
C GLU A 181 20.00 4.62 -8.25
N HIS A 182 18.98 4.94 -7.46
CA HIS A 182 18.87 6.22 -6.74
C HIS A 182 18.47 6.06 -5.28
N PHE A 183 18.87 4.94 -4.66
CA PHE A 183 18.45 4.64 -3.28
C PHE A 183 18.86 5.73 -2.28
N ASP A 184 20.03 6.35 -2.44
CA ASP A 184 20.51 7.43 -1.58
C ASP A 184 19.56 8.65 -1.55
N ALA A 185 18.78 8.87 -2.63
CA ALA A 185 17.81 9.94 -2.67
C ALA A 185 16.58 9.66 -1.80
N ILE A 186 16.30 8.39 -1.48
CA ILE A 186 15.10 7.93 -0.77
C ILE A 186 15.39 7.12 0.49
N ASP A 187 16.68 6.86 0.83
CA ASP A 187 17.02 6.10 2.05
C ASP A 187 16.46 6.76 3.29
N ALA A 188 15.76 5.98 4.09
CA ALA A 188 15.05 6.44 5.28
C ALA A 188 15.01 5.36 6.37
N GLU A 189 14.69 5.76 7.59
CA GLU A 189 14.38 4.82 8.68
C GLU A 189 12.97 4.26 8.53
N PHE A 190 12.05 5.16 8.22
CA PHE A 190 10.63 4.92 8.11
C PHE A 190 10.07 5.40 6.79
N ALA A 191 9.00 4.74 6.32
CA ALA A 191 8.21 5.21 5.19
C ALA A 191 6.71 5.17 5.51
N MET A 192 5.94 6.06 4.88
CA MET A 192 4.48 6.07 4.88
C MET A 192 3.99 6.18 3.43
N THR A 193 3.01 5.36 3.06
CA THR A 193 2.38 5.36 1.75
C THR A 193 0.96 4.78 1.83
N GLU A 194 0.35 4.44 0.71
CA GLU A 194 -0.92 3.73 0.61
C GLU A 194 -0.93 2.36 1.30
N GLY A 195 -2.07 1.68 1.30
CA GLY A 195 -2.22 0.31 1.83
C GLY A 195 -2.76 0.23 3.26
N GLY A 196 -3.33 1.32 3.75
CA GLY A 196 -4.12 1.41 4.97
C GLY A 196 -5.48 2.08 4.70
N GLY A 197 -6.07 2.67 5.73
CA GLY A 197 -7.31 3.44 5.61
C GLY A 197 -8.22 3.30 6.81
N ALA A 198 -9.36 3.98 6.79
CA ALA A 198 -10.31 3.92 7.87
C ALA A 198 -11.71 3.52 7.39
N THR A 199 -12.48 2.87 8.26
CA THR A 199 -13.86 2.46 7.98
C THR A 199 -14.83 3.34 8.74
N ILE A 200 -15.79 3.93 8.02
CA ILE A 200 -16.88 4.71 8.58
C ILE A 200 -18.11 3.80 8.75
N VAL A 201 -18.71 3.84 9.95
CA VAL A 201 -20.01 3.22 10.25
C VAL A 201 -20.93 4.29 10.79
N GLY A 202 -22.05 4.51 10.12
CA GLY A 202 -22.90 5.68 10.39
C GLY A 202 -22.17 6.98 10.09
N SER A 203 -21.94 7.82 11.11
CA SER A 203 -21.23 9.11 10.98
C SER A 203 -19.84 9.11 11.62
N ARG A 204 -19.33 7.96 12.05
CA ARG A 204 -18.08 7.88 12.81
C ARG A 204 -17.11 6.87 12.21
N VAL A 205 -15.84 7.18 12.33
CA VAL A 205 -14.79 6.19 12.07
C VAL A 205 -14.85 5.11 13.14
N SER A 206 -15.05 3.87 12.73
CA SER A 206 -15.13 2.70 13.63
C SER A 206 -13.80 1.97 13.72
N ARG A 207 -13.01 1.97 12.64
CA ARG A 207 -11.71 1.30 12.56
C ARG A 207 -10.74 2.15 11.76
N VAL A 208 -9.47 2.11 12.15
CA VAL A 208 -8.33 2.62 11.37
C VAL A 208 -7.37 1.46 11.17
N ASN A 209 -7.13 1.09 9.92
CA ASN A 209 -6.21 0.06 9.54
C ASN A 209 -4.87 0.70 9.16
N LEU A 210 -3.81 0.33 9.86
CA LEU A 210 -2.44 0.72 9.56
C LEU A 210 -1.74 -0.44 8.87
N GLY A 211 -1.41 -0.31 7.58
CA GLY A 211 -0.76 -1.33 6.79
C GLY A 211 0.64 -1.61 7.32
N THR A 212 0.91 -2.84 7.76
CA THR A 212 2.24 -3.24 8.27
C THR A 212 2.83 -4.40 7.49
N ALA A 213 2.01 -5.09 6.72
CA ALA A 213 2.41 -6.23 5.91
C ALA A 213 1.55 -6.31 4.64
N GLU A 214 2.05 -7.05 3.68
CA GLU A 214 1.34 -7.38 2.44
C GLU A 214 1.76 -8.77 1.95
N LYS A 215 0.90 -9.39 1.15
CA LYS A 215 1.22 -10.66 0.51
C LYS A 215 2.08 -10.43 -0.73
N LEU A 216 2.98 -11.36 -0.98
CA LEU A 216 3.84 -11.34 -2.17
C LEU A 216 3.10 -11.98 -3.35
N PRO A 217 2.86 -11.25 -4.46
CA PRO A 217 2.35 -11.86 -5.68
C PRO A 217 3.42 -12.74 -6.30
N VAL A 218 3.21 -14.04 -6.29
CA VAL A 218 3.98 -15.01 -7.04
C VAL A 218 3.02 -15.77 -7.95
N ARG A 219 3.45 -16.11 -9.16
CA ARG A 219 2.58 -16.77 -10.13
C ARG A 219 3.24 -18.02 -10.64
N ALA A 220 2.42 -18.97 -11.04
CA ALA A 220 2.89 -20.17 -11.72
C ALA A 220 1.93 -20.54 -12.85
N ARG A 221 2.44 -21.26 -13.84
CA ARG A 221 1.62 -21.97 -14.82
C ARG A 221 1.63 -23.45 -14.46
N LEU A 222 0.47 -24.08 -14.55
CA LEU A 222 0.36 -25.53 -14.67
C LEU A 222 0.34 -25.86 -16.15
N VAL A 223 1.32 -26.62 -16.61
CA VAL A 223 1.45 -27.02 -18.02
C VAL A 223 1.33 -28.53 -18.08
N ALA A 224 0.21 -29.00 -18.65
CA ALA A 224 -0.04 -30.41 -18.90
C ALA A 224 0.33 -30.74 -20.35
N THR A 225 1.05 -31.84 -20.55
CA THR A 225 1.48 -32.29 -21.88
C THR A 225 0.99 -33.72 -22.18
N GLY A 226 0.79 -34.01 -23.46
CA GLY A 226 0.38 -35.33 -23.91
C GLY A 226 0.42 -35.50 -25.44
N THR A 227 -0.15 -36.54 -25.95
CA THR A 227 -0.13 -36.81 -27.39
C THR A 227 -1.36 -36.21 -28.07
N ALA A 228 -1.12 -35.34 -29.05
CA ALA A 228 -2.20 -34.82 -29.92
C ALA A 228 -2.86 -35.89 -30.75
N GLY A 229 -4.15 -35.71 -31.09
CA GLY A 229 -4.86 -36.68 -31.90
C GLY A 229 -6.26 -36.26 -32.28
N HIS A 230 -6.95 -37.15 -33.01
CA HIS A 230 -8.33 -36.92 -33.38
C HIS A 230 -9.27 -37.21 -32.21
N GLY A 231 -10.21 -36.32 -31.92
CA GLY A 231 -11.10 -36.38 -30.76
C GLY A 231 -12.01 -37.63 -30.73
N SER A 232 -12.23 -38.31 -31.88
CA SER A 232 -12.97 -39.57 -31.93
C SER A 232 -12.19 -40.80 -31.41
N VAL A 233 -10.88 -40.64 -31.14
CA VAL A 233 -10.02 -41.68 -30.57
C VAL A 233 -9.60 -41.25 -29.15
N PRO A 234 -10.33 -41.69 -28.10
CA PRO A 234 -10.01 -41.32 -26.71
C PRO A 234 -8.59 -41.75 -26.34
N ARG A 235 -7.85 -40.82 -25.70
CA ARG A 235 -6.47 -41.05 -25.23
C ARG A 235 -6.39 -40.89 -23.73
N LEU A 236 -5.63 -41.77 -23.08
CA LEU A 236 -5.40 -41.70 -21.63
C LEU A 236 -4.45 -40.56 -21.26
N ASP A 237 -3.55 -40.15 -22.16
CA ASP A 237 -2.59 -39.07 -22.03
C ASP A 237 -3.14 -37.73 -22.55
N ASN A 238 -4.45 -37.49 -22.48
CA ASN A 238 -5.08 -36.25 -22.91
C ASN A 238 -4.73 -35.12 -21.90
N PRO A 239 -3.99 -34.04 -22.31
CA PRO A 239 -3.58 -32.97 -21.44
C PRO A 239 -4.72 -32.23 -20.75
N LEU A 240 -5.90 -32.17 -21.37
CA LEU A 240 -7.09 -31.52 -20.79
C LEU A 240 -7.54 -32.27 -19.52
N LEU A 241 -7.48 -33.60 -19.49
CA LEU A 241 -7.87 -34.40 -18.33
C LEU A 241 -6.83 -34.28 -17.22
N HIS A 242 -5.54 -34.32 -17.57
CA HIS A 242 -4.44 -34.10 -16.63
C HIS A 242 -4.54 -32.73 -15.97
N LEU A 243 -4.74 -31.65 -16.76
CA LEU A 243 -4.87 -30.32 -16.25
C LEU A 243 -6.10 -30.13 -15.34
N ALA A 244 -7.27 -30.67 -15.75
CA ALA A 244 -8.49 -30.61 -14.94
C ALA A 244 -8.32 -31.29 -13.59
N ALA A 245 -7.72 -32.49 -13.56
CA ALA A 245 -7.42 -33.18 -12.31
C ALA A 245 -6.41 -32.44 -11.42
N ALA A 246 -5.41 -31.81 -12.01
CA ALA A 246 -4.44 -30.98 -11.27
C ALA A 246 -5.11 -29.73 -10.65
N LEU A 247 -5.98 -29.05 -11.40
CA LEU A 247 -6.73 -27.89 -10.92
C LEU A 247 -7.69 -28.26 -9.77
N ASP A 248 -8.39 -29.40 -9.85
CA ASP A 248 -9.25 -29.88 -8.76
C ASP A 248 -8.44 -30.11 -7.47
N LYS A 249 -7.27 -30.78 -7.56
CA LYS A 249 -6.39 -31.03 -6.42
C LYS A 249 -5.85 -29.73 -5.81
N VAL A 250 -5.40 -28.80 -6.64
CA VAL A 250 -4.89 -27.50 -6.19
C VAL A 250 -6.01 -26.66 -5.59
N GLY A 251 -7.20 -26.64 -6.18
CA GLY A 251 -8.36 -25.91 -5.67
C GLY A 251 -8.86 -26.43 -4.32
N ARG A 252 -8.71 -27.72 -4.04
CA ARG A 252 -9.04 -28.34 -2.74
C ARG A 252 -7.90 -28.27 -1.72
N TRP A 253 -6.72 -27.87 -2.12
CA TRP A 253 -5.58 -27.82 -1.22
C TRP A 253 -5.74 -26.74 -0.16
N GLN A 254 -5.93 -27.15 1.08
CA GLN A 254 -5.91 -26.28 2.25
C GLN A 254 -4.46 -25.97 2.61
N THR A 255 -3.98 -24.81 2.14
CA THR A 255 -2.64 -24.34 2.51
C THR A 255 -2.56 -24.05 4.01
N PRO A 256 -1.41 -24.27 4.68
CA PRO A 256 -1.28 -24.10 6.12
C PRO A 256 -1.62 -22.67 6.57
N MET A 257 -2.43 -22.57 7.62
CA MET A 257 -2.66 -21.30 8.30
C MET A 257 -1.43 -20.90 9.14
N ARG A 258 -1.03 -19.63 9.06
CA ARG A 258 0.05 -19.05 9.88
C ARG A 258 -0.34 -17.66 10.35
N LEU A 259 -0.09 -17.39 11.62
CA LEU A 259 -0.17 -16.06 12.21
C LEU A 259 1.24 -15.44 12.25
N ASN A 260 1.35 -14.19 11.84
CA ASN A 260 2.49 -13.34 12.14
C ASN A 260 2.07 -12.26 13.16
N ASP A 261 2.98 -11.38 13.59
CA ASP A 261 2.68 -10.36 14.60
C ASP A 261 1.54 -9.44 14.16
N THR A 262 1.51 -9.05 12.88
CA THR A 262 0.43 -8.24 12.30
C THR A 262 -0.92 -8.93 12.44
N THR A 263 -1.06 -10.14 11.91
CA THR A 263 -2.36 -10.84 11.89
C THR A 263 -2.79 -11.31 13.27
N ARG A 264 -1.85 -11.68 14.14
CA ARG A 264 -2.14 -12.00 15.55
C ARG A 264 -2.73 -10.78 16.25
N THR A 265 -2.03 -9.66 16.24
CA THR A 265 -2.47 -8.42 16.88
C THR A 265 -3.78 -7.89 16.27
N TYR A 266 -3.96 -8.04 14.96
CA TYR A 266 -5.20 -7.72 14.27
C TYR A 266 -6.40 -8.47 14.88
N PHE A 267 -6.33 -9.79 14.96
CA PHE A 267 -7.43 -10.60 15.52
C PHE A 267 -7.59 -10.40 17.03
N GLU A 268 -6.51 -10.26 17.81
CA GLU A 268 -6.58 -9.94 19.24
C GLU A 268 -7.37 -8.67 19.50
N ARG A 269 -7.13 -7.62 18.70
CA ARG A 269 -7.83 -6.34 18.83
C ARG A 269 -9.25 -6.38 18.27
N LEU A 270 -9.59 -7.29 17.38
CA LEU A 270 -10.95 -7.50 16.87
C LEU A 270 -11.86 -8.25 17.86
N VAL A 271 -11.32 -9.15 18.67
CA VAL A 271 -12.11 -9.95 19.62
C VAL A 271 -13.09 -9.11 20.45
N PRO A 272 -12.67 -8.03 21.16
CA PRO A 272 -13.58 -7.24 21.98
C PRO A 272 -14.59 -6.41 21.20
N LEU A 273 -14.41 -6.25 19.89
CA LEU A 273 -15.23 -5.41 19.00
C LEU A 273 -16.22 -6.22 18.17
N SER A 274 -16.15 -7.53 18.29
CA SER A 274 -16.93 -8.46 17.47
C SER A 274 -18.15 -8.99 18.21
N SER A 275 -19.14 -9.48 17.48
CA SER A 275 -20.25 -10.25 18.07
C SER A 275 -19.69 -11.45 18.86
N PRO A 276 -20.43 -11.97 19.86
CA PRO A 276 -19.97 -13.13 20.63
C PRO A 276 -19.57 -14.33 19.78
N GLU A 277 -20.28 -14.58 18.68
CA GLU A 277 -19.98 -15.64 17.72
C GLU A 277 -18.65 -15.42 17.00
N ARG A 278 -18.46 -14.26 16.36
CA ARG A 278 -17.19 -13.90 15.68
C ARG A 278 -16.02 -13.87 16.64
N ALA A 279 -16.22 -13.33 17.85
CA ALA A 279 -15.20 -13.29 18.88
C ALA A 279 -14.75 -14.70 19.29
N ALA A 280 -15.66 -15.69 19.34
CA ALA A 280 -15.32 -17.08 19.61
C ALA A 280 -14.46 -17.68 18.49
N ILE A 281 -14.80 -17.40 17.22
CA ILE A 281 -14.01 -17.81 16.06
C ILE A 281 -12.58 -17.25 16.17
N TYR A 282 -12.43 -15.93 16.37
CA TYR A 282 -11.12 -15.31 16.46
C TYR A 282 -10.29 -15.82 17.64
N ARG A 283 -10.90 -16.06 18.82
CA ARG A 283 -10.20 -16.70 19.95
C ARG A 283 -9.70 -18.09 19.60
N THR A 284 -10.49 -18.87 18.85
CA THR A 284 -10.08 -20.21 18.40
C THR A 284 -8.85 -20.13 17.47
N LEU A 285 -8.83 -19.18 16.53
CA LEU A 285 -7.69 -18.98 15.63
C LEU A 285 -6.40 -18.56 16.38
N LEU A 286 -6.55 -17.85 17.49
CA LEU A 286 -5.44 -17.35 18.32
C LEU A 286 -4.93 -18.38 19.33
N ASP A 287 -5.73 -19.41 19.64
CA ASP A 287 -5.39 -20.42 20.66
C ASP A 287 -4.51 -21.52 20.09
N PRO A 288 -3.23 -21.61 20.49
CA PRO A 288 -2.34 -22.67 20.03
C PRO A 288 -2.75 -24.07 20.54
N LYS A 289 -3.68 -24.14 21.51
CA LYS A 289 -4.20 -25.39 22.09
C LYS A 289 -5.57 -25.78 21.51
N ALA A 290 -6.12 -25.01 20.56
CA ALA A 290 -7.39 -25.34 19.92
C ALA A 290 -7.32 -26.74 19.28
N SER A 291 -8.38 -27.52 19.46
CA SER A 291 -8.45 -28.83 18.82
C SER A 291 -8.44 -28.71 17.29
N PRO A 292 -7.91 -29.69 16.55
CA PRO A 292 -7.93 -29.67 15.10
C PRO A 292 -9.33 -29.45 14.50
N ALA A 293 -10.36 -30.01 15.11
CA ALA A 293 -11.75 -29.83 14.67
C ALA A 293 -12.24 -28.40 14.90
N ALA A 294 -11.96 -27.79 16.08
CA ALA A 294 -12.32 -26.40 16.35
C ALA A 294 -11.59 -25.43 15.39
N MET A 295 -10.31 -25.68 15.15
CA MET A 295 -9.52 -24.89 14.21
C MET A 295 -10.05 -25.01 12.77
N ALA A 296 -10.43 -26.21 12.33
CA ALA A 296 -11.02 -26.43 11.01
C ALA A 296 -12.35 -25.66 10.87
N ASN A 297 -13.22 -25.75 11.88
CA ASN A 297 -14.50 -25.02 11.88
C ASN A 297 -14.29 -23.51 11.83
N ALA A 298 -13.34 -22.97 12.61
CA ALA A 298 -13.04 -21.56 12.59
C ALA A 298 -12.52 -21.10 11.21
N GLN A 299 -11.66 -21.87 10.57
CA GLN A 299 -11.17 -21.58 9.22
C GLN A 299 -12.26 -21.67 8.16
N SER A 300 -13.17 -22.65 8.25
CA SER A 300 -14.32 -22.77 7.34
C SER A 300 -15.25 -21.57 7.47
N TYR A 301 -15.52 -21.12 8.72
CA TYR A 301 -16.30 -19.89 8.96
C TYR A 301 -15.68 -18.68 8.25
N LEU A 302 -14.37 -18.46 8.40
CA LEU A 302 -13.70 -17.37 7.68
C LEU A 302 -13.78 -17.52 6.17
N GLN A 303 -13.62 -18.73 5.66
CA GLN A 303 -13.68 -18.98 4.22
C GLN A 303 -15.02 -18.60 3.63
N GLU A 304 -16.11 -18.88 4.35
CA GLU A 304 -17.49 -18.64 3.91
C GLU A 304 -17.95 -17.19 4.13
N HIS A 305 -17.56 -16.59 5.27
CA HIS A 305 -18.13 -15.30 5.71
C HIS A 305 -17.13 -14.14 5.68
N GLU A 306 -15.83 -14.42 5.72
CA GLU A 306 -14.76 -13.41 5.78
C GLU A 306 -13.57 -13.80 4.87
N PRO A 307 -13.76 -13.87 3.54
CA PRO A 307 -12.71 -14.37 2.63
C PRO A 307 -11.39 -13.60 2.72
N SER A 308 -11.43 -12.29 2.98
CA SER A 308 -10.23 -11.48 3.19
C SER A 308 -9.49 -11.89 4.45
N SER A 309 -10.20 -12.12 5.57
CA SER A 309 -9.63 -12.63 6.83
C SER A 309 -9.05 -14.04 6.65
N TYR A 310 -9.72 -14.89 5.87
CA TYR A 310 -9.20 -16.20 5.51
C TYR A 310 -7.91 -16.10 4.70
N SER A 311 -7.88 -15.19 3.72
CA SER A 311 -6.74 -15.00 2.82
C SER A 311 -5.48 -14.52 3.54
N ILE A 312 -5.59 -13.57 4.48
CA ILE A 312 -4.41 -13.04 5.19
C ILE A 312 -3.76 -14.06 6.15
N LEU A 313 -4.38 -15.19 6.40
CA LEU A 313 -3.87 -16.25 7.27
C LEU A 313 -3.08 -17.33 6.53
N ARG A 314 -3.02 -17.30 5.19
CA ARG A 314 -2.38 -18.36 4.40
C ARG A 314 -1.84 -17.87 3.06
N THR A 315 -0.92 -18.62 2.48
CA THR A 315 -0.59 -18.48 1.06
C THR A 315 -1.79 -18.98 0.24
N SER A 316 -2.42 -18.09 -0.52
CA SER A 316 -3.59 -18.42 -1.34
C SER A 316 -3.18 -18.79 -2.77
N VAL A 317 -3.92 -19.72 -3.38
CA VAL A 317 -3.73 -20.16 -4.77
C VAL A 317 -5.07 -20.08 -5.49
N VAL A 318 -5.13 -19.30 -6.56
CA VAL A 318 -6.35 -19.06 -7.32
C VAL A 318 -6.07 -19.24 -8.81
N PRO A 319 -6.70 -20.22 -9.51
CA PRO A 319 -6.65 -20.29 -10.96
C PRO A 319 -7.36 -19.08 -11.57
N THR A 320 -6.67 -18.39 -12.50
CA THR A 320 -7.20 -17.15 -13.10
C THR A 320 -7.31 -17.20 -14.61
N LEU A 321 -6.46 -17.99 -15.28
CA LEU A 321 -6.50 -18.16 -16.72
C LEU A 321 -6.44 -19.64 -17.08
N LEU A 322 -7.15 -20.02 -18.16
CA LEU A 322 -7.14 -21.37 -18.73
C LEU A 322 -6.98 -21.26 -20.25
N LYS A 323 -6.02 -21.98 -20.80
CA LYS A 323 -5.77 -22.04 -22.24
C LYS A 323 -5.60 -23.50 -22.65
N ALA A 324 -6.53 -24.00 -23.46
CA ALA A 324 -6.50 -25.39 -23.87
C ALA A 324 -7.34 -25.61 -25.16
N GLY A 325 -6.85 -26.51 -26.04
CA GLY A 325 -7.53 -26.92 -27.25
C GLY A 325 -7.50 -25.87 -28.39
N VAL A 326 -7.69 -26.37 -29.61
CA VAL A 326 -7.69 -25.54 -30.84
C VAL A 326 -8.88 -25.87 -31.74
N GLY A 327 -9.61 -26.95 -31.48
CA GLY A 327 -10.77 -27.38 -32.26
C GLY A 327 -11.56 -28.51 -31.58
N ALA A 328 -12.86 -28.58 -31.81
CA ALA A 328 -13.76 -29.51 -31.15
C ALA A 328 -13.45 -30.99 -31.39
N ASN A 329 -12.79 -31.32 -32.49
CA ASN A 329 -12.42 -32.68 -32.87
C ASN A 329 -10.90 -32.96 -32.73
N VAL A 330 -10.16 -32.10 -32.00
CA VAL A 330 -8.71 -32.21 -31.84
C VAL A 330 -8.33 -32.34 -30.37
N ILE A 331 -7.63 -33.40 -30.00
CA ILE A 331 -6.94 -33.51 -28.72
C ILE A 331 -5.64 -32.69 -28.84
N PRO A 332 -5.43 -31.64 -28.02
CA PRO A 332 -4.22 -30.87 -28.10
C PRO A 332 -3.00 -31.61 -27.51
N SER A 333 -1.78 -31.19 -27.82
CA SER A 333 -0.57 -31.71 -27.19
C SER A 333 -0.24 -31.03 -25.86
N GLU A 334 -0.90 -29.91 -25.56
CA GLU A 334 -0.64 -29.11 -24.36
C GLU A 334 -1.92 -28.41 -23.88
N ALA A 335 -2.05 -28.26 -22.55
CA ALA A 335 -3.06 -27.45 -21.89
C ALA A 335 -2.40 -26.68 -20.74
N GLU A 336 -2.79 -25.43 -20.53
CA GLU A 336 -2.17 -24.53 -19.56
C GLU A 336 -3.21 -23.84 -18.69
N ALA A 337 -2.89 -23.68 -17.39
CA ALA A 337 -3.60 -22.80 -16.47
C ALA A 337 -2.62 -21.87 -15.77
N THR A 338 -3.02 -20.60 -15.56
CA THR A 338 -2.25 -19.64 -14.74
C THR A 338 -2.85 -19.57 -13.35
N LEU A 339 -1.99 -19.65 -12.35
CA LEU A 339 -2.33 -19.52 -10.94
C LEU A 339 -1.84 -18.17 -10.43
N ASP A 340 -2.73 -17.35 -9.90
CA ASP A 340 -2.36 -16.21 -9.02
C ASP A 340 -2.15 -16.77 -7.61
N ILE A 341 -0.92 -16.68 -7.13
CA ILE A 341 -0.51 -17.13 -5.81
C ILE A 341 -0.12 -15.90 -5.02
N ARG A 342 -0.72 -15.73 -3.84
CA ARG A 342 -0.39 -14.65 -2.91
C ARG A 342 0.25 -15.25 -1.68
N ALA A 343 1.59 -15.20 -1.65
CA ALA A 343 2.38 -15.79 -0.59
C ALA A 343 2.38 -14.92 0.68
N LEU A 344 2.35 -15.56 1.84
CA LEU A 344 2.54 -14.87 3.12
C LEU A 344 3.96 -14.31 3.23
N PRO A 345 4.20 -13.24 3.99
CA PRO A 345 5.55 -12.81 4.36
C PRO A 345 6.35 -13.97 4.95
N GLY A 346 7.58 -14.15 4.45
CA GLY A 346 8.46 -15.24 4.89
C GLY A 346 8.08 -16.63 4.35
N GLU A 347 7.25 -16.72 3.31
CA GLU A 347 7.00 -17.98 2.61
C GLU A 347 8.26 -18.42 1.84
N ASP A 348 8.64 -19.68 1.99
CA ASP A 348 9.59 -20.32 1.10
C ASP A 348 8.87 -20.72 -0.19
N VAL A 349 8.95 -19.84 -1.17
CA VAL A 349 8.20 -19.97 -2.44
C VAL A 349 8.63 -21.20 -3.22
N GLU A 350 9.91 -21.56 -3.20
CA GLU A 350 10.42 -22.74 -3.91
C GLU A 350 9.87 -24.02 -3.29
N ARG A 351 9.93 -24.11 -1.97
CA ARG A 351 9.33 -25.22 -1.24
C ARG A 351 7.82 -25.28 -1.44
N PHE A 352 7.17 -24.14 -1.55
CA PHE A 352 5.74 -24.09 -1.84
C PHE A 352 5.39 -24.67 -3.21
N TYR A 353 6.17 -24.34 -4.26
CA TYR A 353 5.98 -24.94 -5.59
C TYR A 353 6.30 -26.44 -5.61
N ALA A 354 7.34 -26.86 -4.89
CA ALA A 354 7.64 -28.29 -4.74
C ALA A 354 6.46 -29.05 -4.09
N ARG A 355 5.88 -28.47 -3.02
CA ARG A 355 4.70 -29.07 -2.37
C ARG A 355 3.48 -29.10 -3.26
N MET A 356 3.25 -28.08 -4.06
CA MET A 356 2.17 -28.05 -5.07
C MET A 356 2.38 -29.21 -6.08
N THR A 357 3.58 -29.42 -6.56
CA THR A 357 3.92 -30.52 -7.47
C THR A 357 3.62 -31.87 -6.85
N GLU A 358 3.94 -32.08 -5.57
CA GLU A 358 3.61 -33.30 -4.82
C GLU A 358 2.07 -33.51 -4.72
N ILE A 359 1.31 -32.45 -4.44
CA ILE A 359 -0.15 -32.50 -4.34
C ILE A 359 -0.78 -32.86 -5.68
N ILE A 360 -0.29 -32.29 -6.76
CA ILE A 360 -0.71 -32.63 -8.11
C ILE A 360 -0.42 -34.10 -8.37
N GLY A 361 0.77 -34.59 -8.06
CA GLY A 361 1.17 -35.99 -8.15
C GLY A 361 0.97 -36.60 -9.54
N ASP A 362 1.10 -35.80 -10.60
CA ASP A 362 0.93 -36.20 -11.99
C ASP A 362 2.17 -35.77 -12.80
N PRO A 363 2.99 -36.71 -13.30
CA PRO A 363 4.22 -36.38 -14.04
C PRO A 363 3.94 -35.68 -15.39
N ALA A 364 2.71 -35.75 -15.92
CA ALA A 364 2.31 -35.06 -17.13
C ALA A 364 2.07 -33.56 -16.89
N VAL A 365 1.97 -33.10 -15.62
CA VAL A 365 1.71 -31.72 -15.26
C VAL A 365 2.94 -31.08 -14.59
N LYS A 366 3.46 -30.04 -15.17
CA LYS A 366 4.58 -29.26 -14.62
C LYS A 366 4.07 -27.98 -13.96
N VAL A 367 4.61 -27.68 -12.78
CA VAL A 367 4.50 -26.35 -12.16
C VAL A 367 5.65 -25.51 -12.68
N VAL A 368 5.32 -24.46 -13.43
CA VAL A 368 6.30 -23.54 -14.06
C VAL A 368 6.18 -22.17 -13.39
N PRO A 369 7.12 -21.80 -12.50
CA PRO A 369 7.11 -20.49 -11.85
C PRO A 369 7.20 -19.34 -12.87
N ILE A 370 6.51 -18.25 -12.58
CA ILE A 370 6.65 -16.96 -13.27
C ILE A 370 7.46 -16.06 -12.33
N PRO A 371 8.57 -15.46 -12.80
CA PRO A 371 9.38 -14.57 -11.96
C PRO A 371 8.54 -13.47 -11.32
N PRO A 372 8.66 -13.23 -10.00
CA PRO A 372 7.90 -12.17 -9.33
C PRO A 372 8.43 -10.80 -9.74
N SER A 373 7.54 -9.81 -9.84
CA SER A 373 7.88 -8.41 -10.11
C SER A 373 8.33 -7.65 -8.85
N ARG A 374 8.07 -8.20 -7.67
CA ARG A 374 8.37 -7.59 -6.35
C ARG A 374 9.25 -8.53 -5.52
N PRO A 375 10.17 -7.99 -4.70
CA PRO A 375 11.02 -8.82 -3.84
C PRO A 375 10.21 -9.40 -2.66
N PRO A 376 10.62 -10.55 -2.11
CA PRO A 376 10.14 -10.98 -0.81
C PRO A 376 10.48 -9.92 0.24
N SER A 377 9.52 -9.56 1.07
CA SER A 377 9.71 -8.55 2.10
C SER A 377 9.14 -8.99 3.44
N PRO A 378 9.81 -8.65 4.56
CA PRO A 378 9.25 -8.88 5.89
C PRO A 378 8.08 -7.94 6.16
N ALA A 379 7.27 -8.26 7.17
CA ALA A 379 6.34 -7.30 7.75
C ALA A 379 7.13 -6.19 8.47
N SER A 380 6.61 -4.96 8.45
CA SER A 380 7.12 -3.89 9.31
C SER A 380 6.74 -4.16 10.77
N ARG A 381 7.62 -3.79 11.68
CA ARG A 381 7.43 -3.99 13.11
C ARG A 381 6.34 -3.06 13.66
N ILE A 382 5.54 -3.54 14.61
CA ILE A 382 4.45 -2.77 15.24
C ILE A 382 4.89 -2.09 16.56
N ASP A 383 6.17 -2.13 16.89
CA ASP A 383 6.77 -1.53 18.08
C ASP A 383 7.77 -0.40 17.78
N THR A 384 7.72 0.16 16.57
CA THR A 384 8.57 1.29 16.16
C THR A 384 7.99 2.62 16.63
N ASP A 385 8.83 3.66 16.63
CA ASP A 385 8.39 5.01 16.99
C ASP A 385 7.33 5.54 16.02
N LEU A 386 7.50 5.32 14.71
CA LEU A 386 6.50 5.76 13.74
C LEU A 386 5.17 5.01 13.93
N TYR A 387 5.20 3.69 14.16
CA TYR A 387 3.96 2.95 14.37
C TYR A 387 3.20 3.44 15.61
N ARG A 388 3.90 3.73 16.72
CA ARG A 388 3.28 4.33 17.92
C ARG A 388 2.66 5.70 17.61
N VAL A 389 3.37 6.56 16.89
CA VAL A 389 2.83 7.88 16.50
C VAL A 389 1.60 7.73 15.61
N LEU A 390 1.62 6.81 14.63
CA LEU A 390 0.46 6.52 13.79
C LEU A 390 -0.75 6.08 14.64
N GLU A 391 -0.55 5.19 15.60
CA GLU A 391 -1.61 4.75 16.51
C GLU A 391 -2.14 5.88 17.39
N ASP A 392 -1.26 6.67 17.98
CA ASP A 392 -1.63 7.75 18.91
C ASP A 392 -2.39 8.87 18.19
N VAL A 393 -1.93 9.25 16.99
CA VAL A 393 -2.65 10.22 16.16
C VAL A 393 -4.00 9.67 15.72
N ALA A 394 -4.07 8.40 15.27
CA ALA A 394 -5.31 7.77 14.85
C ALA A 394 -6.35 7.74 16.00
N ARG A 395 -5.94 7.36 17.21
CA ARG A 395 -6.81 7.32 18.39
C ARG A 395 -7.27 8.72 18.82
N ARG A 396 -6.37 9.70 18.79
CA ARG A 396 -6.67 11.08 19.16
C ARG A 396 -7.67 11.72 18.19
N MET A 397 -7.51 11.48 16.89
CA MET A 397 -8.41 12.02 15.88
C MET A 397 -9.75 11.28 15.78
N ASN A 398 -9.78 10.01 16.18
CA ASN A 398 -10.97 9.15 16.10
C ASN A 398 -11.25 8.46 17.46
N PRO A 399 -11.71 9.21 18.48
CA PRO A 399 -11.98 8.63 19.79
C PRO A 399 -12.98 7.48 19.71
N GLY A 400 -12.59 6.32 20.26
CA GLY A 400 -13.40 5.10 20.25
C GLY A 400 -13.23 4.21 19.02
N ALA A 401 -12.48 4.65 17.99
CA ALA A 401 -12.14 3.79 16.86
C ALA A 401 -11.11 2.73 17.25
N ALA A 402 -11.25 1.53 16.69
CA ALA A 402 -10.21 0.51 16.77
C ALA A 402 -9.05 0.85 15.84
N VAL A 403 -7.84 0.88 16.37
CA VAL A 403 -6.64 1.00 15.54
C VAL A 403 -6.00 -0.37 15.40
N LEU A 404 -5.89 -0.86 14.17
CA LEU A 404 -5.49 -2.23 13.85
C LEU A 404 -4.27 -2.24 12.94
N PRO A 405 -3.21 -3.01 13.25
CA PRO A 405 -2.22 -3.35 12.24
C PRO A 405 -2.89 -4.24 11.21
N SER A 406 -2.64 -4.01 9.93
CA SER A 406 -3.30 -4.77 8.87
C SER A 406 -2.29 -5.36 7.87
N MET A 407 -2.70 -6.47 7.26
CA MET A 407 -1.99 -7.07 6.14
C MET A 407 -2.86 -6.98 4.89
N SER A 408 -2.32 -6.37 3.82
CA SER A 408 -2.96 -6.36 2.52
C SER A 408 -2.87 -7.73 1.86
N THR A 409 -3.94 -8.15 1.18
CA THR A 409 -3.93 -9.28 0.24
C THR A 409 -3.37 -8.88 -1.12
N GLY A 410 -3.32 -7.58 -1.41
CA GLY A 410 -2.63 -6.97 -2.54
C GLY A 410 -1.14 -6.80 -2.29
N ALA A 411 -0.49 -6.01 -3.11
CA ALA A 411 0.90 -5.62 -3.00
C ALA A 411 1.03 -4.15 -3.40
N SER A 412 2.00 -3.48 -2.83
CA SER A 412 2.34 -2.09 -3.10
C SER A 412 3.86 -1.92 -3.17
N ASP A 413 4.33 -0.74 -3.39
CA ASP A 413 5.76 -0.41 -3.43
C ASP A 413 6.46 -0.50 -2.07
N GLN A 414 5.71 -0.74 -1.02
CA GLN A 414 6.26 -1.02 0.29
C GLN A 414 7.15 -2.26 0.33
N ALA A 415 6.91 -3.25 -0.55
CA ALA A 415 7.72 -4.46 -0.62
C ALA A 415 9.20 -4.14 -0.90
N GLN A 416 9.47 -3.26 -1.86
CA GLN A 416 10.82 -2.84 -2.23
C GLN A 416 11.51 -2.08 -1.10
N LEU A 417 10.79 -1.20 -0.41
CA LEU A 417 11.30 -0.45 0.74
C LEU A 417 11.61 -1.37 1.93
N ARG A 418 10.70 -2.28 2.26
CA ARG A 418 10.89 -3.26 3.34
C ARG A 418 12.05 -4.22 3.05
N ALA A 419 12.22 -4.63 1.80
CA ALA A 419 13.36 -5.47 1.38
C ALA A 419 14.72 -4.74 1.57
N ARG A 420 14.73 -3.40 1.61
CA ARG A 420 15.91 -2.57 1.93
C ARG A 420 16.02 -2.23 3.41
N GLY A 421 15.15 -2.77 4.27
CA GLY A 421 15.17 -2.56 5.72
C GLY A 421 14.43 -1.32 6.21
N ILE A 422 13.74 -0.57 5.34
CA ILE A 422 12.90 0.57 5.72
C ILE A 422 11.61 0.03 6.34
N GLN A 423 11.23 0.54 7.52
CA GLN A 423 9.96 0.19 8.15
C GLN A 423 8.84 1.01 7.49
N SER A 424 8.07 0.40 6.60
CA SER A 424 7.04 1.07 5.79
C SER A 424 5.63 0.75 6.27
N TYR A 425 4.79 1.77 6.39
CA TYR A 425 3.42 1.68 6.92
C TYR A 425 2.41 2.24 5.94
N GLY A 426 1.33 1.48 5.78
CA GLY A 426 0.22 1.86 4.90
C GLY A 426 -0.80 2.72 5.63
N ILE A 427 -1.21 3.81 4.97
CA ILE A 427 -2.24 4.74 5.40
C ILE A 427 -3.25 4.96 4.27
N GLY A 428 -4.36 5.64 4.56
CA GLY A 428 -5.35 5.98 3.53
C GLY A 428 -6.54 6.71 4.12
N PRO A 429 -7.37 7.36 3.28
CA PRO A 429 -8.55 8.08 3.71
C PRO A 429 -9.64 7.13 4.25
N ALA A 430 -10.60 7.71 4.97
CA ALA A 430 -11.75 6.98 5.47
C ALA A 430 -12.78 6.72 4.34
N SER A 431 -13.43 5.56 4.38
CA SER A 431 -14.50 5.18 3.44
C SER A 431 -15.58 4.37 4.17
N THR A 432 -16.82 4.44 3.69
CA THR A 432 -17.87 3.53 4.13
C THR A 432 -17.68 2.15 3.50
N GLU A 433 -18.28 1.11 4.09
CA GLU A 433 -18.29 -0.22 3.47
C GLU A 433 -19.02 -0.19 2.12
N GLU A 434 -20.12 0.57 2.03
CA GLU A 434 -20.86 0.77 0.78
C GLU A 434 -19.99 1.40 -0.32
N ASP A 435 -19.24 2.47 -0.01
CA ASP A 435 -18.35 3.10 -0.99
C ASP A 435 -17.15 2.21 -1.35
N SER A 436 -16.70 1.37 -0.42
CA SER A 436 -15.62 0.41 -0.70
C SER A 436 -16.08 -0.73 -1.61
N LEU A 437 -17.34 -1.12 -1.53
CA LEU A 437 -17.93 -2.18 -2.37
C LEU A 437 -18.38 -1.67 -3.74
N ASN A 438 -19.06 -0.53 -3.78
CA ASN A 438 -19.71 -0.04 -5.00
C ASN A 438 -18.81 0.88 -5.84
N TYR A 439 -17.82 1.51 -5.22
CA TYR A 439 -16.89 2.44 -5.87
C TYR A 439 -15.43 2.13 -5.45
N PRO A 440 -14.96 0.88 -5.63
CA PRO A 440 -13.63 0.49 -5.24
C PRO A 440 -12.57 1.20 -6.11
N ALA A 441 -11.34 1.28 -5.60
CA ALA A 441 -10.17 1.48 -6.46
C ALA A 441 -10.17 0.44 -7.59
N HIS A 442 -9.75 0.83 -8.79
CA HIS A 442 -9.79 0.02 -10.02
C HIS A 442 -11.20 -0.35 -10.54
N GLY A 443 -12.25 0.09 -9.88
CA GLY A 443 -13.62 -0.10 -10.35
C GLY A 443 -13.93 0.65 -11.65
N ASP A 444 -15.08 0.34 -12.25
CA ASP A 444 -15.58 1.08 -13.41
C ASP A 444 -15.80 2.56 -13.10
N VAL A 445 -16.10 2.88 -11.83
CA VAL A 445 -16.33 4.24 -11.31
C VAL A 445 -15.66 4.36 -9.95
N GLU A 446 -15.03 5.49 -9.68
CA GLU A 446 -14.33 5.77 -8.43
C GLU A 446 -14.71 7.15 -7.87
N ARG A 447 -14.85 7.25 -6.55
CA ARG A 447 -15.15 8.49 -5.85
C ARG A 447 -14.61 8.48 -4.42
N LEU A 448 -14.33 9.66 -3.90
CA LEU A 448 -13.98 9.87 -2.49
C LEU A 448 -14.96 10.87 -1.87
N ALA A 449 -15.46 10.57 -0.66
CA ALA A 449 -16.24 11.55 0.09
C ALA A 449 -15.37 12.78 0.41
N GLU A 450 -15.83 13.97 0.10
CA GLU A 450 -15.09 15.20 0.39
C GLU A 450 -14.77 15.33 1.87
N SER A 451 -15.70 14.91 2.74
CA SER A 451 -15.52 14.89 4.18
C SER A 451 -14.41 13.97 4.68
N SER A 452 -13.95 13.02 3.87
CA SER A 452 -12.84 12.10 4.21
C SER A 452 -11.46 12.67 3.85
N LEU A 453 -11.40 13.60 2.89
CA LEU A 453 -10.14 14.18 2.41
C LEU A 453 -9.45 15.01 3.50
N TYR A 454 -10.16 15.94 4.12
CA TYR A 454 -9.56 16.90 5.06
C TYR A 454 -9.00 16.24 6.32
N PRO A 455 -9.73 15.34 7.00
CA PRO A 455 -9.16 14.61 8.15
C PRO A 455 -7.98 13.73 7.77
N PHE A 456 -7.94 13.23 6.54
CA PHE A 456 -6.80 12.45 6.08
C PHE A 456 -5.54 13.31 5.91
N VAL A 457 -5.66 14.48 5.30
CA VAL A 457 -4.53 15.44 5.20
C VAL A 457 -4.06 15.87 6.59
N GLU A 458 -4.99 16.18 7.51
CA GLU A 458 -4.67 16.49 8.90
C GLU A 458 -3.96 15.32 9.60
N PHE A 459 -4.40 14.09 9.37
CA PHE A 459 -3.77 12.90 9.92
C PHE A 459 -2.30 12.78 9.47
N VAL A 460 -2.04 12.88 8.17
CA VAL A 460 -0.67 12.80 7.62
C VAL A 460 0.21 13.91 8.18
N TRP A 461 -0.29 15.15 8.21
CA TRP A 461 0.43 16.27 8.84
C TRP A 461 0.78 15.99 10.30
N ASN A 462 -0.20 15.56 11.10
CA ASN A 462 0.01 15.32 12.53
C ASN A 462 1.07 14.24 12.74
N VAL A 463 1.01 13.15 11.99
CA VAL A 463 1.99 12.06 12.08
C VAL A 463 3.39 12.55 11.71
N VAL A 464 3.54 13.23 10.56
CA VAL A 464 4.85 13.71 10.09
C VAL A 464 5.41 14.75 11.07
N ASN A 465 4.59 15.68 11.54
CA ASN A 465 5.01 16.69 12.51
C ASN A 465 5.44 16.05 13.83
N GLU A 466 4.73 15.05 14.35
CA GLU A 466 5.08 14.41 15.62
C GLU A 466 6.33 13.54 15.56
N ILE A 467 6.58 12.85 14.44
CA ILE A 467 7.75 11.98 14.29
C ILE A 467 9.00 12.72 13.86
N ALA A 468 8.86 13.86 13.16
CA ALA A 468 9.98 14.56 12.56
C ALA A 468 10.32 15.91 13.22
N ALA A 469 9.37 16.60 13.86
CA ALA A 469 9.65 17.85 14.52
C ALA A 469 10.56 17.66 15.74
N ARG A 470 11.47 18.60 15.92
CA ARG A 470 12.36 18.66 17.11
C ARG A 470 11.51 18.97 18.35
N LYS A 471 11.62 18.11 19.34
CA LYS A 471 10.97 18.27 20.66
C LYS A 471 11.86 19.09 21.60
#